data_016cf34c2d4961fb15eb05bd87759d79
#
_entry.id   016cf34c2d4961fb15eb05bd87759d79
#
_cell.length_a   1.000
_cell.length_b   1.000
_cell.length_c   1.000
_cell.angle_alpha   90.00
_cell.angle_beta   90.00
_cell.angle_gamma   90.00
#
_symmetry.space_group_name_H-M   'P 1'
#
loop_
_entity.id
_entity.type
_entity.pdbx_description
1 polymer ?
#
loop_
_entity_poly.entity_id
_entity_poly.type
_entity_poly.pdbx_seq_one_letter_code
_entity_poly.pdbx_strand_id
1 'polypeptide(L)'
;MADAGADIVVDDVGWLTMPMFQDGPIAQAVDEVKARGVSYFSAAGNSARSSYEHKLNIGEVPTSRDMAHDFGLASGGESDFYQKIIIPKDSVFRISLQWDSSAEVAGGNTGADSDLDIFIFDSSKTRIIARSTDNNIGHDPVEFLGFIHGSDSDTFYLYVRLQSGAP
;
A
#
# COMPACT_ATOMS: atom_id res chain seq x y z
N MET A 1 26.10 -10.14 6.50
CA MET A 1 26.93 -10.29 5.27
C MET A 1 28.12 -9.35 5.30
N ALA A 2 27.95 -8.04 5.45
CA ALA A 2 29.06 -7.09 5.52
C ALA A 2 30.06 -7.42 6.65
N ASP A 3 29.59 -7.79 7.84
CA ASP A 3 30.45 -8.19 8.97
C ASP A 3 31.22 -9.50 8.72
N ALA A 4 30.77 -10.31 7.77
CA ALA A 4 31.45 -11.52 7.31
C ALA A 4 32.44 -11.26 6.16
N GLY A 5 32.69 -9.99 5.80
CA GLY A 5 33.66 -9.58 4.78
C GLY A 5 33.11 -9.59 3.35
N ALA A 6 31.81 -9.47 3.15
CA ALA A 6 31.24 -9.31 1.80
C ALA A 6 31.55 -7.92 1.26
N ASP A 7 32.10 -7.82 0.05
CA ASP A 7 32.31 -6.57 -0.69
C ASP A 7 31.07 -6.17 -1.51
N ILE A 8 30.22 -7.14 -1.82
CA ILE A 8 29.00 -6.97 -2.60
C ILE A 8 27.86 -7.75 -1.93
N VAL A 9 26.73 -7.10 -1.75
CA VAL A 9 25.49 -7.72 -1.28
C VAL A 9 24.44 -7.58 -2.39
N VAL A 10 23.73 -8.68 -2.67
CA VAL A 10 22.64 -8.72 -3.64
C VAL A 10 21.44 -9.35 -2.97
N ASP A 11 20.26 -8.73 -3.10
CA ASP A 11 19.00 -9.31 -2.67
C ASP A 11 17.97 -9.39 -3.81
N ASP A 12 16.98 -10.27 -3.59
CA ASP A 12 15.77 -10.41 -4.42
C ASP A 12 14.57 -10.61 -3.48
N VAL A 13 14.40 -9.71 -2.54
CA VAL A 13 13.36 -9.77 -1.50
C VAL A 13 12.52 -8.49 -1.54
N GLY A 14 11.19 -8.66 -1.59
CA GLY A 14 10.23 -7.55 -1.50
C GLY A 14 9.51 -7.52 -0.15
N TRP A 15 9.37 -6.34 0.42
CA TRP A 15 8.69 -6.09 1.69
C TRP A 15 7.54 -5.11 1.48
N LEU A 16 6.31 -5.62 1.33
CA LEU A 16 5.14 -4.81 0.97
C LEU A 16 4.67 -3.85 2.06
N THR A 17 5.17 -3.99 3.28
CA THR A 17 4.80 -3.15 4.43
C THR A 17 5.92 -2.23 4.91
N MET A 18 7.08 -2.25 4.25
CA MET A 18 8.13 -1.28 4.53
C MET A 18 7.81 0.07 3.89
N PRO A 19 8.16 1.20 4.53
CA PRO A 19 7.87 2.53 4.00
C PRO A 19 8.39 2.74 2.58
N MET A 20 7.52 3.24 1.68
CA MET A 20 7.87 3.60 0.30
C MET A 20 8.28 5.06 0.16
N PHE A 21 7.85 5.92 1.09
CA PHE A 21 8.07 7.37 1.04
C PHE A 21 9.16 7.86 2.01
N GLN A 22 9.71 6.98 2.84
CA GLN A 22 10.76 7.30 3.82
C GLN A 22 11.73 6.13 3.97
N ASP A 23 12.95 6.42 4.43
CA ASP A 23 13.98 5.43 4.70
C ASP A 23 13.64 4.65 5.98
N GLY A 24 12.94 3.55 5.82
CA GLY A 24 12.71 2.58 6.88
C GLY A 24 13.96 1.78 7.25
N PRO A 25 13.88 0.84 8.20
CA PRO A 25 15.05 0.14 8.75
C PRO A 25 15.85 -0.63 7.70
N ILE A 26 15.22 -1.10 6.62
CA ILE A 26 15.92 -1.80 5.53
C ILE A 26 16.76 -0.80 4.72
N ALA A 27 16.21 0.34 4.33
CA ALA A 27 16.92 1.39 3.60
C ALA A 27 18.08 1.93 4.44
N GLN A 28 17.87 2.19 5.73
CA GLN A 28 18.91 2.62 6.68
C GLN A 28 20.05 1.58 6.77
N ALA A 29 19.73 0.28 6.84
CA ALA A 29 20.73 -0.76 6.86
C ALA A 29 21.52 -0.85 5.55
N VAL A 30 20.90 -0.56 4.41
CA VAL A 30 21.60 -0.45 3.11
C VAL A 30 22.56 0.73 3.13
N ASP A 31 22.16 1.88 3.65
CA ASP A 31 23.04 3.05 3.77
C ASP A 31 24.23 2.80 4.70
N GLU A 32 24.02 2.10 5.81
CA GLU A 32 25.11 1.69 6.70
C GLU A 32 26.16 0.81 5.98
N VAL A 33 25.75 -0.21 5.24
CA VAL A 33 26.70 -1.09 4.55
C VAL A 33 27.37 -0.36 3.40
N LYS A 34 26.68 0.53 2.69
CA LYS A 34 27.27 1.43 1.70
C LYS A 34 28.34 2.34 2.29
N ALA A 35 28.08 2.96 3.44
CA ALA A 35 29.05 3.82 4.13
C ALA A 35 30.33 3.06 4.53
N ARG A 36 30.25 1.74 4.67
CA ARG A 36 31.40 0.84 4.93
C ARG A 36 32.12 0.36 3.66
N GLY A 37 31.71 0.86 2.49
CA GLY A 37 32.33 0.52 1.20
C GLY A 37 31.77 -0.75 0.54
N VAL A 38 30.68 -1.34 1.06
CA VAL A 38 30.02 -2.51 0.47
C VAL A 38 29.05 -2.05 -0.62
N SER A 39 29.13 -2.62 -1.80
CA SER A 39 28.18 -2.37 -2.87
C SER A 39 26.89 -3.16 -2.63
N TYR A 40 25.73 -2.50 -2.74
CA TYR A 40 24.43 -3.14 -2.55
C TYR A 40 23.57 -3.06 -3.81
N PHE A 41 22.98 -4.18 -4.21
CA PHE A 41 22.09 -4.30 -5.37
C PHE A 41 20.82 -5.02 -4.97
N SER A 42 19.67 -4.42 -5.26
CA SER A 42 18.36 -5.01 -5.03
C SER A 42 17.62 -5.22 -6.34
N ALA A 43 16.92 -6.35 -6.47
CA ALA A 43 16.10 -6.62 -7.64
C ALA A 43 14.89 -5.69 -7.69
N ALA A 44 14.57 -5.18 -8.89
CA ALA A 44 13.35 -4.36 -9.09
C ALA A 44 12.05 -5.18 -9.04
N GLY A 45 12.14 -6.52 -8.98
CA GLY A 45 11.02 -7.44 -8.95
C GLY A 45 10.29 -7.58 -10.28
N ASN A 46 9.18 -8.32 -10.28
CA ASN A 46 8.43 -8.69 -11.49
C ASN A 46 7.04 -8.05 -11.56
N SER A 47 6.73 -7.10 -10.69
CA SER A 47 5.36 -6.55 -10.50
C SER A 47 5.16 -5.18 -11.12
N ALA A 48 5.94 -4.80 -12.13
CA ALA A 48 6.03 -3.44 -12.71
C ALA A 48 4.69 -2.77 -13.08
N ARG A 49 3.64 -3.53 -13.36
CA ARG A 49 2.30 -3.01 -13.71
C ARG A 49 1.23 -3.33 -12.67
N SER A 50 1.61 -3.96 -11.57
CA SER A 50 0.70 -4.35 -10.48
C SER A 50 0.68 -3.27 -9.41
N SER A 51 0.65 -2.01 -9.82
CA SER A 51 0.63 -0.85 -8.91
C SER A 51 -0.23 0.28 -9.48
N TYR A 52 -0.69 1.12 -8.58
CA TYR A 52 -1.38 2.38 -8.85
C TYR A 52 -0.77 3.43 -7.95
N GLU A 53 -0.41 4.57 -8.51
CA GLU A 53 0.09 5.72 -7.77
C GLU A 53 -0.65 6.97 -8.22
N HIS A 54 -1.19 7.71 -7.29
CA HIS A 54 -1.86 8.97 -7.56
C HIS A 54 -1.90 9.86 -6.32
N LYS A 55 -2.02 11.18 -6.54
CA LYS A 55 -2.34 12.09 -5.44
C LYS A 55 -3.70 11.71 -4.86
N LEU A 56 -3.78 11.65 -3.53
CA LEU A 56 -5.03 11.36 -2.83
C LEU A 56 -6.07 12.46 -3.16
N ASN A 57 -7.20 12.04 -3.69
CA ASN A 57 -8.31 12.91 -4.08
C ASN A 57 -9.57 12.48 -3.32
N ILE A 58 -9.80 13.10 -2.16
CA ILE A 58 -10.88 12.73 -1.25
C ILE A 58 -12.17 13.44 -1.60
N GLY A 59 -13.25 12.67 -1.74
CA GLY A 59 -14.61 13.15 -1.91
C GLY A 59 -15.59 12.46 -0.98
N GLU A 60 -16.76 13.09 -0.74
CA GLU A 60 -17.86 12.48 0.01
C GLU A 60 -18.63 11.50 -0.89
N VAL A 61 -18.74 10.25 -0.46
CA VAL A 61 -19.52 9.23 -1.18
C VAL A 61 -21.03 9.50 -0.95
N PRO A 62 -21.82 9.77 -2.01
CA PRO A 62 -23.20 10.22 -1.85
C PRO A 62 -24.12 9.27 -1.07
N THR A 63 -23.85 7.97 -1.14
CA THR A 63 -24.71 6.92 -0.56
C THR A 63 -24.39 6.60 0.89
N SER A 64 -23.09 6.61 1.27
CA SER A 64 -22.63 6.23 2.62
C SER A 64 -22.23 7.42 3.48
N ARG A 65 -21.93 8.58 2.86
CA ARG A 65 -21.32 9.75 3.51
C ARG A 65 -19.87 9.53 3.97
N ASP A 66 -19.25 8.45 3.56
CA ASP A 66 -17.84 8.25 3.79
C ASP A 66 -17.00 9.27 3.01
N MET A 67 -15.85 9.62 3.56
CA MET A 67 -14.81 10.33 2.83
C MET A 67 -13.89 9.30 2.20
N ALA A 68 -13.81 9.27 0.86
CA ALA A 68 -13.08 8.24 0.15
C ALA A 68 -12.29 8.79 -1.04
N HIS A 69 -11.28 8.03 -1.48
CA HIS A 69 -10.53 8.38 -2.68
C HIS A 69 -11.39 8.24 -3.94
N ASP A 70 -11.45 9.30 -4.70
CA ASP A 70 -12.17 9.34 -5.98
C ASP A 70 -11.21 8.98 -7.13
N PHE A 71 -11.26 7.73 -7.56
CA PHE A 71 -10.45 7.20 -8.65
C PHE A 71 -10.86 7.78 -10.00
N GLY A 72 -12.14 8.13 -10.17
CA GLY A 72 -12.66 8.69 -11.42
C GLY A 72 -12.12 10.09 -11.67
N LEU A 73 -12.23 11.00 -10.71
CA LEU A 73 -11.66 12.34 -10.79
C LEU A 73 -10.14 12.32 -10.86
N ALA A 74 -9.50 11.40 -10.14
CA ALA A 74 -8.06 11.22 -10.20
C ALA A 74 -7.57 10.89 -11.63
N SER A 75 -8.37 10.16 -12.40
CA SER A 75 -8.09 9.84 -13.82
C SER A 75 -8.62 10.86 -14.84
N GLY A 76 -9.21 11.98 -14.36
CA GLY A 76 -9.79 13.03 -15.22
C GLY A 76 -11.17 12.70 -15.80
N GLY A 77 -11.88 11.72 -15.22
CA GLY A 77 -13.22 11.30 -15.57
C GLY A 77 -14.30 11.82 -14.64
N GLU A 78 -15.45 11.15 -14.64
CA GLU A 78 -16.52 11.37 -13.67
C GLU A 78 -16.16 10.72 -12.32
N SER A 79 -16.78 11.18 -11.23
CA SER A 79 -16.56 10.66 -9.88
C SER A 79 -16.84 9.15 -9.80
N ASP A 80 -15.86 8.36 -9.36
CA ASP A 80 -15.97 6.93 -9.09
C ASP A 80 -15.07 6.54 -7.90
N PHE A 81 -15.67 6.14 -6.81
CA PHE A 81 -14.97 5.73 -5.58
C PHE A 81 -14.54 4.26 -5.58
N TYR A 82 -14.78 3.53 -6.66
CA TYR A 82 -14.55 2.10 -6.75
C TYR A 82 -13.62 1.73 -7.91
N GLN A 83 -12.36 1.47 -7.62
CA GLN A 83 -11.42 0.96 -8.62
C GLN A 83 -11.74 -0.50 -8.95
N LYS A 84 -12.16 -0.78 -10.17
CA LYS A 84 -12.36 -2.16 -10.65
C LYS A 84 -11.02 -2.90 -10.71
N ILE A 85 -11.00 -4.09 -10.11
CA ILE A 85 -9.88 -5.04 -10.18
C ILE A 85 -10.36 -6.41 -10.67
N ILE A 86 -9.50 -7.11 -11.39
CA ILE A 86 -9.75 -8.48 -11.86
C ILE A 86 -8.78 -9.40 -11.15
N ILE A 87 -9.33 -10.36 -10.41
CA ILE A 87 -8.55 -11.34 -9.65
C ILE A 87 -8.96 -12.72 -10.15
N PRO A 88 -8.06 -13.46 -10.84
CA PRO A 88 -8.38 -14.78 -11.35
C PRO A 88 -8.75 -15.75 -10.22
N LYS A 89 -9.70 -16.64 -10.50
CA LYS A 89 -10.11 -17.69 -9.57
C LYS A 89 -8.90 -18.53 -9.13
N ASP A 90 -8.93 -19.00 -7.89
CA ASP A 90 -7.90 -19.82 -7.25
C ASP A 90 -6.52 -19.12 -7.13
N SER A 91 -6.48 -17.79 -7.29
CA SER A 91 -5.28 -17.00 -7.09
C SER A 91 -5.20 -16.40 -5.67
N VAL A 92 -3.98 -16.11 -5.24
CA VAL A 92 -3.73 -15.33 -4.01
C VAL A 92 -3.63 -13.87 -4.40
N PHE A 93 -4.52 -13.04 -3.87
CA PHE A 93 -4.45 -11.60 -4.00
C PHE A 93 -3.80 -10.98 -2.76
N ARG A 94 -2.90 -10.02 -2.97
CA ARG A 94 -2.32 -9.20 -1.92
C ARG A 94 -2.26 -7.76 -2.40
N ILE A 95 -2.55 -6.82 -1.49
CA ILE A 95 -2.43 -5.39 -1.75
C ILE A 95 -1.84 -4.71 -0.53
N SER A 96 -0.92 -3.77 -0.77
CA SER A 96 -0.43 -2.81 0.18
C SER A 96 -0.86 -1.42 -0.28
N LEU A 97 -1.58 -0.70 0.56
CA LEU A 97 -1.81 0.73 0.43
C LEU A 97 -0.78 1.43 1.30
N GLN A 98 -0.06 2.39 0.72
CA GLN A 98 0.82 3.28 1.46
C GLN A 98 0.59 4.72 0.99
N TRP A 99 0.79 5.68 1.86
CA TRP A 99 0.65 7.09 1.56
C TRP A 99 1.78 7.92 2.16
N ASP A 100 1.99 9.10 1.59
CA ASP A 100 3.06 10.02 2.01
C ASP A 100 2.68 10.70 3.33
N SER A 101 2.97 10.01 4.43
CA SER A 101 2.87 10.50 5.80
C SER A 101 4.04 9.94 6.61
N SER A 102 4.29 10.49 7.79
CA SER A 102 5.39 10.01 8.64
C SER A 102 5.22 8.54 9.00
N ALA A 103 6.28 7.75 8.91
CA ALA A 103 6.29 6.36 9.33
C ALA A 103 6.98 6.22 10.69
N GLU A 104 6.33 5.57 11.65
CA GLU A 104 6.89 5.29 12.98
C GLU A 104 8.20 4.49 12.87
N VAL A 105 8.20 3.47 12.02
CA VAL A 105 9.34 2.56 11.82
C VAL A 105 10.54 3.23 11.16
N ALA A 106 10.38 4.39 10.52
CA ALA A 106 11.49 5.15 9.96
C ALA A 106 12.35 5.85 11.02
N GLY A 107 11.87 5.90 12.27
CA GLY A 107 12.58 6.48 13.41
C GLY A 107 12.52 8.00 13.47
N GLY A 108 12.47 8.55 14.70
CA GLY A 108 12.45 9.99 14.94
C GLY A 108 11.16 10.72 14.57
N ASN A 109 10.16 10.01 14.10
CA ASN A 109 8.87 10.52 13.66
C ASN A 109 7.75 10.18 14.64
N THR A 110 6.65 10.92 14.55
CA THR A 110 5.46 10.72 15.39
C THR A 110 4.47 9.72 14.78
N GLY A 111 4.82 9.08 13.65
CA GLY A 111 3.92 8.25 12.87
C GLY A 111 2.96 9.07 11.99
N ALA A 112 2.02 8.40 11.34
CA ALA A 112 1.06 9.02 10.44
C ALA A 112 0.10 9.97 11.16
N ASP A 113 -0.30 11.03 10.49
CA ASP A 113 -1.29 12.02 10.92
C ASP A 113 -2.66 11.80 10.28
N SER A 114 -2.77 10.81 9.40
CA SER A 114 -3.99 10.38 8.74
C SER A 114 -4.16 8.87 8.82
N ASP A 115 -5.41 8.43 8.75
CA ASP A 115 -5.85 7.04 8.87
C ASP A 115 -6.68 6.68 7.64
N LEU A 116 -6.11 5.81 6.79
CA LEU A 116 -6.75 5.33 5.58
C LEU A 116 -7.05 3.83 5.69
N ASP A 117 -8.26 3.46 5.35
CA ASP A 117 -8.70 2.06 5.31
C ASP A 117 -8.82 1.55 3.87
N ILE A 118 -8.59 0.27 3.65
CA ILE A 118 -8.88 -0.40 2.38
C ILE A 118 -9.93 -1.48 2.50
N PHE A 119 -10.78 -1.54 1.48
CA PHE A 119 -11.84 -2.54 1.38
C PHE A 119 -11.86 -3.15 -0.03
N ILE A 120 -12.09 -4.44 -0.10
CA ILE A 120 -12.39 -5.15 -1.34
C ILE A 120 -13.87 -5.55 -1.32
N PHE A 121 -14.61 -5.08 -2.28
CA PHE A 121 -16.01 -5.41 -2.50
C PHE A 121 -16.18 -6.46 -3.60
N ASP A 122 -17.27 -7.21 -3.54
CA ASP A 122 -17.71 -8.09 -4.61
C ASP A 122 -18.13 -7.32 -5.87
N SER A 123 -18.46 -8.06 -6.93
CA SER A 123 -18.89 -7.49 -8.20
C SER A 123 -20.16 -6.63 -8.12
N SER A 124 -20.97 -6.80 -7.08
CA SER A 124 -22.18 -6.00 -6.84
C SER A 124 -21.92 -4.71 -6.05
N LYS A 125 -20.72 -4.52 -5.51
CA LYS A 125 -20.35 -3.43 -4.60
C LYS A 125 -21.16 -3.39 -3.30
N THR A 126 -21.73 -4.53 -2.88
CA THR A 126 -22.61 -4.59 -1.69
C THR A 126 -22.03 -5.40 -0.54
N ARG A 127 -21.11 -6.32 -0.82
CA ARG A 127 -20.49 -7.19 0.19
C ARG A 127 -18.99 -6.97 0.25
N ILE A 128 -18.48 -6.72 1.44
CA ILE A 128 -17.04 -6.66 1.71
C ILE A 128 -16.49 -8.07 1.72
N ILE A 129 -15.49 -8.34 0.88
CA ILE A 129 -14.78 -9.62 0.77
C ILE A 129 -13.56 -9.65 1.69
N ALA A 130 -12.82 -8.54 1.73
CA ALA A 130 -11.66 -8.37 2.59
C ALA A 130 -11.50 -6.89 2.96
N ARG A 131 -10.84 -6.61 4.07
CA ARG A 131 -10.52 -5.25 4.49
C ARG A 131 -9.27 -5.25 5.37
N SER A 132 -8.59 -4.10 5.41
CA SER A 132 -7.61 -3.72 6.40
C SER A 132 -8.02 -2.34 6.93
N THR A 133 -8.13 -2.21 8.25
CA THR A 133 -8.72 -1.05 8.93
C THR A 133 -8.04 -0.81 10.28
N ASP A 134 -6.71 -0.87 10.28
CA ASP A 134 -5.92 -0.58 11.45
C ASP A 134 -5.90 0.94 11.70
N ASN A 135 -5.75 1.37 12.93
CA ASN A 135 -5.59 2.79 13.22
C ASN A 135 -4.13 3.18 12.95
N ASN A 136 -3.90 3.98 11.92
CA ASN A 136 -2.56 4.40 11.53
C ASN A 136 -2.08 5.69 12.21
N ILE A 137 -2.96 6.42 12.93
CA ILE A 137 -2.55 7.65 13.62
C ILE A 137 -1.45 7.34 14.65
N GLY A 138 -0.29 7.94 14.45
CA GLY A 138 0.89 7.71 15.28
C GLY A 138 1.68 6.44 14.95
N HIS A 139 1.30 5.71 13.90
CA HIS A 139 1.93 4.47 13.42
C HIS A 139 2.38 4.59 11.96
N ASP A 140 2.68 3.46 11.32
CA ASP A 140 3.09 3.46 9.91
C ASP A 140 1.91 3.73 8.98
N PRO A 141 2.09 4.56 7.93
CA PRO A 141 1.07 4.85 6.93
C PRO A 141 0.92 3.68 5.95
N VAL A 142 0.43 2.55 6.42
CA VAL A 142 0.29 1.33 5.63
C VAL A 142 -0.93 0.52 6.02
N GLU A 143 -1.70 0.12 5.02
CA GLU A 143 -2.72 -0.90 5.12
C GLU A 143 -2.35 -2.10 4.23
N PHE A 144 -2.45 -3.29 4.75
CA PHE A 144 -2.11 -4.52 4.03
C PHE A 144 -3.19 -5.57 4.19
N LEU A 145 -3.67 -6.09 3.08
CA LEU A 145 -4.58 -7.22 3.11
C LEU A 145 -4.22 -8.27 2.05
N GLY A 146 -4.69 -9.48 2.31
CA GLY A 146 -4.58 -10.57 1.36
C GLY A 146 -5.67 -11.61 1.58
N PHE A 147 -6.09 -12.24 0.49
CA PHE A 147 -7.03 -13.36 0.54
C PHE A 147 -6.81 -14.31 -0.63
N ILE A 148 -7.37 -15.52 -0.51
CA ILE A 148 -7.43 -16.49 -1.59
C ILE A 148 -8.79 -16.35 -2.25
N HIS A 149 -8.78 -16.09 -3.57
CA HIS A 149 -10.00 -15.95 -4.34
C HIS A 149 -10.57 -17.33 -4.69
N GLY A 150 -11.75 -17.65 -4.15
CA GLY A 150 -12.45 -18.92 -4.39
C GLY A 150 -13.87 -18.78 -4.96
N SER A 151 -14.30 -17.57 -5.38
CA SER A 151 -15.61 -17.34 -5.96
C SER A 151 -15.62 -17.53 -7.48
N ASP A 152 -16.82 -17.57 -8.09
CA ASP A 152 -16.97 -17.71 -9.53
C ASP A 152 -16.85 -16.37 -10.29
N SER A 153 -16.91 -15.24 -9.61
CA SER A 153 -16.73 -13.92 -10.22
C SER A 153 -15.31 -13.43 -10.04
N ASP A 154 -14.61 -13.10 -11.10
CA ASP A 154 -13.26 -12.54 -11.08
C ASP A 154 -13.25 -11.01 -10.89
N THR A 155 -14.41 -10.37 -10.88
CA THR A 155 -14.54 -8.91 -10.74
C THR A 155 -14.73 -8.52 -9.29
N PHE A 156 -13.87 -7.62 -8.82
CA PHE A 156 -13.92 -7.01 -7.50
C PHE A 156 -13.71 -5.50 -7.62
N TYR A 157 -13.97 -4.79 -6.52
CA TYR A 157 -13.78 -3.35 -6.44
C TYR A 157 -12.97 -2.98 -5.20
N LEU A 158 -11.87 -2.27 -5.42
CA LEU A 158 -11.09 -1.64 -4.38
C LEU A 158 -11.74 -0.32 -3.98
N TYR A 159 -11.78 -0.05 -2.69
CA TYR A 159 -12.28 1.18 -2.09
C TYR A 159 -11.29 1.63 -1.01
N VAL A 160 -10.92 2.91 -1.04
CA VAL A 160 -10.00 3.53 -0.07
C VAL A 160 -10.74 4.61 0.68
N ARG A 161 -10.90 4.44 1.99
CA ARG A 161 -11.60 5.37 2.87
C ARG A 161 -10.62 6.18 3.70
N LEU A 162 -10.86 7.48 3.82
CA LEU A 162 -10.25 8.31 4.86
C LEU A 162 -11.08 8.15 6.13
N GLN A 163 -10.54 7.47 7.12
CA GLN A 163 -11.21 7.24 8.40
C GLN A 163 -11.06 8.44 9.32
N SER A 164 -9.86 9.04 9.37
CA SER A 164 -9.58 10.23 10.18
C SER A 164 -8.30 10.95 9.73
N GLY A 165 -8.09 12.14 10.27
CA GLY A 165 -6.93 12.98 9.96
C GLY A 165 -7.12 13.84 8.71
N ALA A 166 -6.05 14.51 8.29
CA ALA A 166 -6.00 15.28 7.06
C ALA A 166 -5.28 14.46 5.97
N PRO A 167 -5.84 14.41 4.74
CA PRO A 167 -5.21 13.68 3.65
C PRO A 167 -3.98 14.42 3.10
#